data_47937f03cb5d6ed32902717b992ab7e0
#
_entry.id   47937f03cb5d6ed32902717b992ab7e0
#
_cell.length_a   1.000
_cell.length_b   1.000
_cell.length_c   1.000
_cell.angle_alpha   90.00
_cell.angle_beta   90.00
_cell.angle_gamma   90.00
#
_symmetry.space_group_name_H-M   'P 1'
#
loop_
_entity.id
_entity.type
_entity.pdbx_description
1 polymer ?
#
loop_
_entity_poly.entity_id
_entity_poly.type
_entity_poly.pdbx_seq_one_letter_code
_entity_poly.pdbx_strand_id
1 'polypeptide(L)'
;MIQDEPVPLFFGGSSMRCQNCSAENPEGAKFCIECAAPIKRQCPQCSFDNPATAKFCAQCATPLRAAAIRQPLKAEAPNSSGIRVTLDSAAPRALDGERKTVTALFADIKGSTELEQDLDPEEARAIVDPALKLMIDAVRRYDGYVVQSTGDGIFALFGAPVAHEDHPQRALYAALRMQEELRRYSARLRETGNLPLEARVGVNTGEVVVRSITTGQGQTEYTPIGHTANLASRMQALAPTGSIAISEQTRKLAEGYFALKPMGPTRVKGVSDPVNVYEVTGLGPLRTRLQRSAGRGLTKFVGRALEMETLKRALEQARTGHGQIVAAMAEPGVGKS
;
A
#
# COMPACT_ATOMS: atom_id res chain seq x y z
N MET A 1 7.32 -53.40 37.80
CA MET A 1 8.49 -52.80 37.14
C MET A 1 8.23 -52.85 35.65
N ILE A 2 7.72 -51.76 35.09
CA ILE A 2 7.52 -51.57 33.65
C ILE A 2 8.56 -50.50 33.29
N GLN A 3 9.50 -50.93 32.45
CA GLN A 3 10.57 -50.02 31.93
C GLN A 3 9.97 -49.25 30.77
N ASP A 4 9.89 -47.92 30.93
CA ASP A 4 9.61 -46.94 29.85
C ASP A 4 10.89 -46.76 29.03
N GLU A 5 10.90 -47.28 27.80
CA GLU A 5 11.87 -46.90 26.78
C GLU A 5 11.38 -45.63 26.07
N PRO A 6 12.22 -44.63 25.88
CA PRO A 6 11.85 -43.41 25.13
C PRO A 6 11.82 -43.70 23.62
N VAL A 7 10.67 -43.45 23.01
CA VAL A 7 10.47 -43.48 21.56
C VAL A 7 11.25 -42.34 20.88
N PRO A 8 12.10 -42.60 19.89
CA PRO A 8 12.81 -41.52 19.18
C PRO A 8 11.83 -40.78 18.26
N LEU A 9 11.66 -39.49 18.48
CA LEU A 9 10.97 -38.56 17.57
C LEU A 9 11.83 -38.37 16.32
N PHE A 10 11.45 -39.00 15.23
CA PHE A 10 12.00 -38.71 13.89
C PHE A 10 11.48 -37.39 13.38
N PHE A 11 12.27 -36.31 13.55
CA PHE A 11 12.12 -35.10 12.76
C PHE A 11 12.81 -35.28 11.41
N GLY A 12 12.05 -35.49 10.38
CA GLY A 12 12.53 -35.47 8.98
C GLY A 12 12.89 -34.05 8.53
N GLY A 13 14.05 -33.54 8.97
CA GLY A 13 14.64 -32.30 8.51
C GLY A 13 16.03 -32.61 7.93
N SER A 14 16.39 -31.99 6.80
CA SER A 14 17.70 -32.10 6.18
C SER A 14 18.77 -31.63 7.20
N SER A 15 19.67 -32.54 7.64
CA SER A 15 20.77 -32.20 8.53
C SER A 15 22.00 -31.73 7.74
N MET A 16 22.76 -30.81 8.31
CA MET A 16 24.04 -30.35 7.73
C MET A 16 25.21 -30.89 8.53
N ARG A 17 26.14 -31.59 7.86
CA ARG A 17 27.38 -32.09 8.51
C ARG A 17 28.42 -30.99 8.66
N CYS A 18 29.01 -30.91 9.84
CA CYS A 18 30.13 -30.05 10.12
C CYS A 18 31.38 -30.56 9.40
N GLN A 19 32.07 -29.71 8.63
CA GLN A 19 33.29 -30.07 7.93
C GLN A 19 34.49 -30.28 8.86
N ASN A 20 34.43 -29.79 10.10
CA ASN A 20 35.54 -29.90 11.08
C ASN A 20 35.44 -31.14 11.96
N CYS A 21 34.24 -31.51 12.45
CA CYS A 21 34.05 -32.64 13.37
C CYS A 21 33.05 -33.70 12.90
N SER A 22 32.48 -33.53 11.71
CA SER A 22 31.50 -34.41 11.07
C SER A 22 30.17 -34.54 11.83
N ALA A 23 29.93 -33.77 12.90
CA ALA A 23 28.68 -33.78 13.64
C ALA A 23 27.51 -33.27 12.78
N GLU A 24 26.33 -33.84 12.97
CA GLU A 24 25.10 -33.40 12.31
C GLU A 24 24.52 -32.17 13.01
N ASN A 25 24.10 -31.19 12.24
CA ASN A 25 23.59 -29.92 12.73
C ASN A 25 22.23 -29.61 12.07
N PRO A 26 21.33 -28.87 12.75
CA PRO A 26 20.08 -28.43 12.17
C PRO A 26 20.28 -27.59 10.91
N GLU A 27 19.34 -27.64 9.96
CA GLU A 27 19.40 -26.80 8.77
C GLU A 27 19.40 -25.32 9.11
N GLY A 28 20.41 -24.58 8.60
CA GLY A 28 20.55 -23.14 8.86
C GLY A 28 21.41 -22.79 10.09
N ALA A 29 21.99 -23.76 10.79
CA ALA A 29 22.94 -23.50 11.88
C ALA A 29 24.14 -22.68 11.36
N LYS A 30 24.51 -21.62 12.07
CA LYS A 30 25.67 -20.79 11.73
C LYS A 30 26.99 -21.37 12.25
N PHE A 31 26.91 -22.11 13.35
CA PHE A 31 28.03 -22.76 14.02
C PHE A 31 27.66 -24.19 14.37
N CYS A 32 28.65 -25.06 14.38
CA CYS A 32 28.48 -26.43 14.81
C CYS A 32 28.18 -26.52 16.31
N ILE A 33 27.15 -27.29 16.68
CA ILE A 33 26.73 -27.48 18.07
C ILE A 33 27.78 -28.23 18.93
N GLU A 34 28.66 -29.02 18.28
CA GLU A 34 29.68 -29.81 18.96
C GLU A 34 31.04 -29.12 19.10
N CYS A 35 31.51 -28.45 18.00
CA CYS A 35 32.86 -27.90 17.99
C CYS A 35 32.92 -26.38 17.76
N ALA A 36 31.76 -25.70 17.73
CA ALA A 36 31.61 -24.27 17.50
C ALA A 36 32.25 -23.74 16.19
N ALA A 37 32.72 -24.61 15.28
CA ALA A 37 33.24 -24.19 13.99
C ALA A 37 32.14 -23.59 13.12
N PRO A 38 32.41 -22.52 12.33
CA PRO A 38 31.39 -21.94 11.43
C PRO A 38 31.01 -22.92 10.35
N ILE A 39 29.72 -23.14 10.15
CA ILE A 39 29.16 -24.01 9.11
C ILE A 39 29.08 -23.23 7.81
N LYS A 40 29.70 -23.77 6.75
CA LYS A 40 29.69 -23.22 5.39
C LYS A 40 28.82 -24.09 4.48
N ARG A 41 28.23 -23.50 3.46
CA ARG A 41 27.46 -24.18 2.42
C ARG A 41 28.19 -24.05 1.08
N GLN A 42 28.59 -25.14 0.47
CA GLN A 42 29.20 -25.12 -0.85
C GLN A 42 28.14 -24.89 -1.93
N CYS A 43 28.49 -24.06 -2.92
CA CYS A 43 27.65 -23.84 -4.08
C CYS A 43 27.68 -25.08 -4.99
N PRO A 44 26.51 -25.64 -5.41
CA PRO A 44 26.48 -26.80 -6.29
C PRO A 44 27.01 -26.52 -7.69
N GLN A 45 27.09 -25.25 -8.10
CA GLN A 45 27.51 -24.89 -9.45
C GLN A 45 29.00 -24.47 -9.56
N CYS A 46 29.53 -23.78 -8.55
CA CYS A 46 30.92 -23.27 -8.60
C CYS A 46 31.78 -23.71 -7.42
N SER A 47 31.24 -24.52 -6.51
CA SER A 47 31.91 -25.05 -5.29
C SER A 47 32.42 -23.95 -4.33
N PHE A 48 31.99 -22.71 -4.49
CA PHE A 48 32.35 -21.61 -3.60
C PHE A 48 31.71 -21.76 -2.23
N ASP A 49 32.48 -21.57 -1.15
CA ASP A 49 32.02 -21.67 0.22
C ASP A 49 31.24 -20.41 0.64
N ASN A 50 29.97 -20.60 0.96
CA ASN A 50 29.08 -19.53 1.38
C ASN A 50 28.68 -19.70 2.87
N PRO A 51 28.32 -18.62 3.57
CA PRO A 51 27.72 -18.72 4.89
C PRO A 51 26.48 -19.61 4.85
N ALA A 52 26.21 -20.39 5.92
CA ALA A 52 25.06 -21.29 6.01
C ALA A 52 23.71 -20.59 5.77
N THR A 53 23.62 -19.30 6.06
CA THR A 53 22.43 -18.46 5.89
C THR A 53 22.28 -17.85 4.49
N ALA A 54 23.28 -18.04 3.60
CA ALA A 54 23.25 -17.45 2.27
C ALA A 54 22.10 -18.05 1.43
N LYS A 55 21.29 -17.19 0.84
CA LYS A 55 20.21 -17.59 -0.08
C LYS A 55 20.72 -17.83 -1.51
N PHE A 56 21.79 -17.14 -1.87
CA PHE A 56 22.44 -17.20 -3.18
C PHE A 56 23.94 -17.29 -3.01
N CYS A 57 24.64 -17.92 -3.96
CA CYS A 57 26.08 -17.98 -3.98
C CYS A 57 26.69 -16.59 -4.24
N ALA A 58 27.63 -16.18 -3.39
CA ALA A 58 28.31 -14.89 -3.54
C ALA A 58 29.19 -14.80 -4.79
N GLN A 59 29.61 -15.95 -5.38
CA GLN A 59 30.48 -16.00 -6.55
C GLN A 59 29.72 -16.05 -7.87
N CYS A 60 28.61 -16.85 -7.96
CA CYS A 60 27.91 -17.10 -9.22
C CYS A 60 26.39 -16.85 -9.14
N ALA A 61 25.92 -16.30 -8.04
CA ALA A 61 24.50 -15.97 -7.77
C ALA A 61 23.53 -17.17 -7.84
N THR A 62 24.01 -18.42 -7.90
CA THR A 62 23.16 -19.62 -7.89
C THR A 62 22.38 -19.71 -6.59
N PRO A 63 21.04 -20.00 -6.60
CA PRO A 63 20.24 -20.21 -5.39
C PRO A 63 20.78 -21.37 -4.57
N LEU A 64 21.03 -21.18 -3.28
CA LEU A 64 21.57 -22.18 -2.35
C LEU A 64 20.52 -22.87 -1.51
N ARG A 65 19.24 -22.46 -1.59
CA ARG A 65 18.11 -23.19 -0.99
C ARG A 65 17.42 -24.02 -2.07
N ALA A 66 17.24 -25.32 -1.81
CA ALA A 66 16.38 -26.17 -2.62
C ALA A 66 14.94 -25.66 -2.50
N ALA A 67 14.37 -25.16 -3.58
CA ALA A 67 12.94 -25.01 -3.71
C ALA A 67 12.32 -26.42 -3.62
N ALA A 68 11.39 -26.63 -2.69
CA ALA A 68 10.60 -27.84 -2.65
C ALA A 68 9.89 -27.99 -4.01
N ILE A 69 10.38 -28.94 -4.81
CA ILE A 69 9.80 -29.29 -6.11
C ILE A 69 8.46 -29.96 -5.82
N ARG A 70 7.36 -29.22 -6.01
CA ARG A 70 6.05 -29.85 -6.18
C ARG A 70 6.07 -30.57 -7.52
N GLN A 71 6.07 -31.89 -7.50
CA GLN A 71 5.87 -32.71 -8.70
C GLN A 71 4.50 -32.39 -9.31
N PRO A 72 4.42 -32.15 -10.62
CA PRO A 72 3.12 -32.01 -11.28
C PRO A 72 2.52 -33.42 -11.48
N LEU A 73 1.28 -33.57 -11.03
CA LEU A 73 0.42 -34.72 -11.37
C LEU A 73 0.22 -34.76 -12.89
N LYS A 74 0.54 -35.88 -13.50
CA LYS A 74 0.23 -36.17 -14.90
C LYS A 74 -1.29 -36.18 -15.07
N ALA A 75 -1.80 -35.23 -15.88
CA ALA A 75 -3.11 -35.34 -16.49
C ALA A 75 -2.89 -35.61 -17.99
N GLU A 76 -3.50 -36.69 -18.48
CA GLU A 76 -3.52 -37.06 -19.88
C GLU A 76 -4.33 -36.07 -20.70
N ALA A 77 -3.84 -35.75 -21.91
CA ALA A 77 -4.43 -34.83 -22.84
C ALA A 77 -5.50 -35.48 -23.72
N PRO A 78 -6.52 -34.74 -24.17
CA PRO A 78 -7.13 -35.00 -25.45
C PRO A 78 -6.61 -34.04 -26.53
N ASN A 79 -6.31 -34.60 -27.68
CA ASN A 79 -5.90 -33.96 -28.91
C ASN A 79 -6.89 -32.86 -29.35
N SER A 80 -6.38 -31.69 -29.72
CA SER A 80 -6.92 -30.89 -30.79
C SER A 80 -5.88 -29.91 -31.35
N SER A 81 -5.75 -29.96 -32.64
CA SER A 81 -4.99 -29.25 -33.65
C SER A 81 -4.66 -27.78 -33.39
N GLY A 82 -3.38 -27.50 -33.47
CA GLY A 82 -2.73 -26.49 -34.28
C GLY A 82 -3.04 -25.00 -34.09
N ILE A 83 -2.23 -24.28 -33.29
CA ILE A 83 -1.61 -23.01 -33.69
C ILE A 83 -0.25 -22.99 -32.98
N ARG A 84 0.83 -23.11 -33.76
CA ARG A 84 2.20 -22.83 -33.26
C ARG A 84 2.38 -21.33 -33.16
N VAL A 85 2.35 -20.79 -31.95
CA VAL A 85 2.94 -19.48 -31.65
C VAL A 85 4.38 -19.74 -31.30
N THR A 86 5.28 -19.37 -32.19
CA THR A 86 6.72 -19.26 -31.90
C THR A 86 6.89 -18.11 -30.91
N LEU A 87 7.09 -18.46 -29.65
CA LEU A 87 7.57 -17.52 -28.63
C LEU A 87 9.06 -17.27 -28.94
N ASP A 88 9.33 -16.16 -29.59
CA ASP A 88 10.68 -15.59 -29.59
C ASP A 88 11.09 -15.36 -28.12
N SER A 89 12.12 -16.10 -27.71
CA SER A 89 12.74 -16.01 -26.39
C SER A 89 13.62 -14.77 -26.28
N ALA A 90 13.00 -13.59 -26.29
CA ALA A 90 13.56 -12.42 -25.64
C ALA A 90 12.96 -12.41 -24.23
N ALA A 91 13.73 -12.86 -23.24
CA ALA A 91 13.37 -12.67 -21.84
C ALA A 91 13.04 -11.19 -21.66
N PRO A 92 11.81 -10.83 -21.20
CA PRO A 92 11.53 -9.45 -20.91
C PRO A 92 12.49 -9.08 -19.76
N ARG A 93 13.39 -8.11 -20.00
CA ARG A 93 14.05 -7.41 -18.91
C ARG A 93 12.94 -6.97 -17.98
N ALA A 94 12.88 -7.58 -16.80
CA ALA A 94 11.97 -7.16 -15.76
C ALA A 94 12.21 -5.67 -15.56
N LEU A 95 11.31 -4.85 -16.06
CA LEU A 95 11.26 -3.43 -15.72
C LEU A 95 11.04 -3.41 -14.21
N ASP A 96 12.06 -2.95 -13.49
CA ASP A 96 12.07 -2.91 -12.03
C ASP A 96 11.09 -1.83 -11.57
N GLY A 97 9.80 -2.16 -11.58
CA GLY A 97 8.70 -1.27 -11.21
C GLY A 97 7.34 -1.71 -11.77
N GLU A 98 6.34 -1.70 -10.91
CA GLU A 98 4.94 -1.99 -11.29
C GLU A 98 4.18 -0.69 -11.58
N ARG A 99 3.50 -0.62 -12.74
CA ARG A 99 2.59 0.50 -13.06
C ARG A 99 1.32 0.35 -12.24
N LYS A 100 1.02 1.35 -11.41
CA LYS A 100 -0.20 1.41 -10.57
C LYS A 100 -0.88 2.75 -10.71
N THR A 101 -2.21 2.75 -10.64
CA THR A 101 -2.98 3.97 -10.41
C THR A 101 -3.05 4.21 -8.90
N VAL A 102 -2.52 5.33 -8.46
CA VAL A 102 -2.43 5.71 -7.05
C VAL A 102 -2.97 7.12 -6.82
N THR A 103 -3.24 7.44 -5.58
CA THR A 103 -3.45 8.83 -5.15
C THR A 103 -2.25 9.28 -4.33
N ALA A 104 -1.58 10.31 -4.82
CA ALA A 104 -0.48 11.00 -4.15
C ALA A 104 -1.04 12.14 -3.29
N LEU A 105 -0.54 12.26 -2.07
CA LEU A 105 -0.87 13.30 -1.12
C LEU A 105 0.41 13.98 -0.66
N PHE A 106 0.49 15.31 -0.82
CA PHE A 106 1.51 16.16 -0.19
C PHE A 106 0.83 17.04 0.84
N ALA A 107 1.44 17.14 2.00
CA ALA A 107 1.01 18.05 3.05
C ALA A 107 2.23 18.74 3.66
N ASP A 108 2.11 20.03 3.95
CA ASP A 108 3.16 20.91 4.41
C ASP A 108 2.64 21.88 5.46
N ILE A 109 3.39 22.06 6.54
CA ILE A 109 3.01 22.96 7.64
C ILE A 109 3.40 24.37 7.27
N LYS A 110 2.43 25.27 7.21
CA LYS A 110 2.66 26.69 7.01
C LYS A 110 3.06 27.33 8.33
N GLY A 111 4.10 28.18 8.28
CA GLY A 111 4.61 28.90 9.45
C GLY A 111 5.76 28.19 10.18
N SER A 112 6.15 26.98 9.77
CA SER A 112 7.30 26.25 10.33
C SER A 112 8.60 27.03 10.21
N THR A 113 8.88 27.61 9.05
CA THR A 113 10.08 28.44 8.79
C THR A 113 10.10 29.71 9.63
N GLU A 114 8.93 30.34 9.85
CA GLU A 114 8.80 31.50 10.72
C GLU A 114 9.07 31.13 12.19
N LEU A 115 8.57 29.96 12.63
CA LEU A 115 8.85 29.42 13.97
C LEU A 115 10.36 29.14 14.18
N GLU A 116 11.04 28.60 13.18
CA GLU A 116 12.48 28.32 13.24
C GLU A 116 13.34 29.59 13.27
N GLN A 117 12.82 30.75 12.85
CA GLN A 117 13.51 32.03 12.93
C GLN A 117 13.36 32.70 14.31
N ASP A 118 12.22 32.46 14.97
CA ASP A 118 11.86 33.13 16.24
C ASP A 118 12.17 32.31 17.48
N LEU A 119 12.35 30.99 17.36
CA LEU A 119 12.58 30.04 18.44
C LEU A 119 13.91 29.30 18.27
N ASP A 120 14.42 28.78 19.40
CA ASP A 120 15.53 27.85 19.34
C ASP A 120 15.14 26.58 18.57
N PRO A 121 16.08 25.95 17.83
CA PRO A 121 15.80 24.77 17.00
C PRO A 121 15.12 23.61 17.74
N GLU A 122 15.46 23.39 19.02
CA GLU A 122 14.85 22.38 19.86
C GLU A 122 13.39 22.74 20.22
N GLU A 123 13.11 24.01 20.49
CA GLU A 123 11.76 24.50 20.79
C GLU A 123 10.85 24.44 19.55
N ALA A 124 11.36 24.90 18.40
CA ALA A 124 10.65 24.80 17.13
C ALA A 124 10.31 23.36 16.79
N ARG A 125 11.25 22.44 17.00
CA ARG A 125 11.07 21.01 16.77
C ARG A 125 10.06 20.40 17.74
N ALA A 126 10.05 20.79 19.01
CA ALA A 126 9.06 20.34 19.99
C ALA A 126 7.62 20.70 19.59
N ILE A 127 7.43 21.74 18.77
CA ILE A 127 6.14 22.17 18.23
C ILE A 127 5.81 21.47 16.91
N VAL A 128 6.80 21.30 16.02
CA VAL A 128 6.57 20.72 14.66
C VAL A 128 6.47 19.20 14.68
N ASP A 129 7.29 18.48 15.45
CA ASP A 129 7.29 17.02 15.50
C ASP A 129 5.93 16.40 15.89
N PRO A 130 5.19 16.93 16.90
CA PRO A 130 3.84 16.45 17.19
C PRO A 130 2.85 16.68 16.04
N ALA A 131 2.96 17.80 15.32
CA ALA A 131 2.11 18.10 14.16
C ALA A 131 2.38 17.10 13.01
N LEU A 132 3.65 16.83 12.69
CA LEU A 132 4.05 15.81 11.72
C LEU A 132 3.53 14.44 12.10
N LYS A 133 3.61 14.07 13.38
CA LYS A 133 3.07 12.80 13.86
C LYS A 133 1.57 12.70 13.63
N LEU A 134 0.78 13.74 13.91
CA LEU A 134 -0.66 13.78 13.63
C LEU A 134 -0.94 13.59 12.13
N MET A 135 -0.14 14.18 11.26
CA MET A 135 -0.27 14.03 9.81
C MET A 135 0.03 12.59 9.38
N ILE A 136 1.11 11.98 9.87
CA ILE A 136 1.48 10.58 9.60
C ILE A 136 0.40 9.62 10.12
N ASP A 137 -0.11 9.83 11.33
CA ASP A 137 -1.14 8.99 11.94
C ASP A 137 -2.46 9.08 11.16
N ALA A 138 -2.81 10.26 10.62
CA ALA A 138 -3.95 10.42 9.73
C ALA A 138 -3.80 9.61 8.44
N VAL A 139 -2.62 9.61 7.81
CA VAL A 139 -2.33 8.80 6.62
C VAL A 139 -2.47 7.30 6.91
N ARG A 140 -1.83 6.83 7.99
CA ARG A 140 -1.84 5.41 8.38
C ARG A 140 -3.23 4.90 8.73
N ARG A 141 -4.07 5.73 9.35
CA ARG A 141 -5.46 5.38 9.71
C ARG A 141 -6.31 5.00 8.50
N TYR A 142 -5.99 5.52 7.32
CA TYR A 142 -6.72 5.23 6.08
C TYR A 142 -5.91 4.36 5.12
N ASP A 143 -4.98 3.55 5.64
CA ASP A 143 -4.13 2.61 4.90
C ASP A 143 -3.27 3.28 3.82
N GLY A 144 -2.86 4.53 4.06
CA GLY A 144 -1.88 5.23 3.25
C GLY A 144 -0.44 4.85 3.65
N TYR A 145 0.44 4.88 2.67
CA TYR A 145 1.87 4.66 2.84
C TYR A 145 2.61 5.99 2.83
N VAL A 146 3.33 6.31 3.92
CA VAL A 146 4.19 7.50 3.98
C VAL A 146 5.50 7.18 3.26
N VAL A 147 5.70 7.83 2.12
CA VAL A 147 6.90 7.65 1.29
C VAL A 147 8.08 8.41 1.89
N GLN A 148 7.82 9.64 2.34
CA GLN A 148 8.85 10.54 2.84
C GLN A 148 8.25 11.53 3.83
N SER A 149 9.03 11.88 4.87
CA SER A 149 8.80 13.03 5.72
C SER A 149 9.98 13.98 5.56
N THR A 150 9.71 15.24 5.23
CA THR A 150 10.73 16.26 4.96
C THR A 150 10.48 17.43 5.91
N GLY A 151 11.32 17.54 6.96
CA GLY A 151 11.24 18.68 7.86
C GLY A 151 9.82 18.96 8.40
N ASP A 152 9.08 19.79 7.71
CA ASP A 152 7.74 20.28 8.04
C ASP A 152 6.62 19.69 7.17
N GLY A 153 6.93 18.69 6.32
CA GLY A 153 5.96 18.12 5.40
C GLY A 153 6.02 16.61 5.28
N ILE A 154 5.00 16.04 4.64
CA ILE A 154 4.93 14.62 4.30
C ILE A 154 4.52 14.41 2.85
N PHE A 155 5.05 13.32 2.28
CA PHE A 155 4.58 12.75 1.04
C PHE A 155 4.04 11.35 1.30
N ALA A 156 2.80 11.09 0.88
CA ALA A 156 2.14 9.81 1.07
C ALA A 156 1.47 9.30 -0.21
N LEU A 157 1.30 7.97 -0.29
CA LEU A 157 0.59 7.28 -1.36
C LEU A 157 -0.58 6.46 -0.81
N PHE A 158 -1.66 6.41 -1.59
CA PHE A 158 -2.80 5.54 -1.37
C PHE A 158 -3.02 4.69 -2.62
N GLY A 159 -3.25 3.39 -2.45
CA GLY A 159 -3.32 2.41 -3.54
C GLY A 159 -1.98 1.73 -3.87
N ALA A 160 -0.90 2.09 -3.16
CA ALA A 160 0.38 1.40 -3.17
C ALA A 160 1.04 1.52 -1.78
N PRO A 161 1.79 0.51 -1.31
CA PRO A 161 2.05 -0.79 -1.95
C PRO A 161 0.81 -1.69 -2.02
N VAL A 162 -0.16 -1.50 -1.09
CA VAL A 162 -1.41 -2.25 -1.07
C VAL A 162 -2.44 -1.55 -1.98
N ALA A 163 -3.03 -2.31 -2.91
CA ALA A 163 -4.03 -1.78 -3.82
C ALA A 163 -5.40 -1.65 -3.12
N HIS A 164 -6.01 -0.50 -3.22
CA HIS A 164 -7.37 -0.21 -2.77
C HIS A 164 -8.13 0.49 -3.89
N GLU A 165 -9.32 0.04 -4.24
CA GLU A 165 -10.14 0.69 -5.28
C GLU A 165 -10.63 2.08 -4.86
N ASP A 166 -10.76 2.30 -3.56
CA ASP A 166 -11.21 3.54 -2.93
C ASP A 166 -10.04 4.44 -2.47
N HIS A 167 -8.85 4.22 -3.05
CA HIS A 167 -7.65 5.00 -2.68
C HIS A 167 -7.84 6.55 -2.77
N PRO A 168 -8.61 7.13 -3.73
CA PRO A 168 -8.83 8.57 -3.74
C PRO A 168 -9.69 9.05 -2.56
N GLN A 169 -10.72 8.28 -2.17
CA GLN A 169 -11.55 8.59 -1.03
C GLN A 169 -10.77 8.49 0.27
N ARG A 170 -9.94 7.45 0.44
CA ARG A 170 -9.06 7.26 1.60
C ARG A 170 -8.09 8.43 1.76
N ALA A 171 -7.48 8.88 0.66
CA ALA A 171 -6.60 10.04 0.67
C ALA A 171 -7.31 11.32 1.14
N LEU A 172 -8.54 11.55 0.69
CA LEU A 172 -9.30 12.73 1.08
C LEU A 172 -9.84 12.64 2.52
N TYR A 173 -10.23 11.45 2.99
CA TYR A 173 -10.56 11.25 4.41
C TYR A 173 -9.35 11.49 5.30
N ALA A 174 -8.16 11.01 4.90
CA ALA A 174 -6.90 11.28 5.61
C ALA A 174 -6.60 12.77 5.64
N ALA A 175 -6.74 13.48 4.52
CA ALA A 175 -6.53 14.92 4.42
C ALA A 175 -7.49 15.72 5.33
N LEU A 176 -8.79 15.40 5.34
CA LEU A 176 -9.76 16.05 6.22
C LEU A 176 -9.46 15.77 7.70
N ARG A 177 -9.10 14.52 8.03
CA ARG A 177 -8.70 14.15 9.39
C ARG A 177 -7.46 14.92 9.84
N MET A 178 -6.47 15.02 8.96
CA MET A 178 -5.24 15.78 9.18
C MET A 178 -5.54 17.24 9.52
N GLN A 179 -6.38 17.90 8.72
CA GLN A 179 -6.79 19.29 8.97
C GLN A 179 -7.53 19.44 10.31
N GLU A 180 -8.38 18.48 10.67
CA GLU A 180 -9.10 18.52 11.95
C GLU A 180 -8.18 18.36 13.16
N GLU A 181 -7.24 17.40 13.10
CA GLU A 181 -6.28 17.18 14.20
C GLU A 181 -5.31 18.36 14.34
N LEU A 182 -4.86 18.94 13.24
CA LEU A 182 -4.00 20.12 13.27
C LEU A 182 -4.74 21.35 13.83
N ARG A 183 -6.02 21.55 13.48
CA ARG A 183 -6.83 22.62 14.08
C ARG A 183 -6.95 22.48 15.60
N ARG A 184 -7.18 21.25 16.09
CA ARG A 184 -7.21 20.97 17.53
C ARG A 184 -5.88 21.19 18.20
N TYR A 185 -4.80 20.78 17.55
CA TYR A 185 -3.43 21.01 18.03
C TYR A 185 -3.10 22.51 18.10
N SER A 186 -3.43 23.27 17.04
CA SER A 186 -3.23 24.71 16.99
C SER A 186 -4.03 25.49 18.03
N ALA A 187 -5.24 25.01 18.38
CA ALA A 187 -5.99 25.60 19.48
C ALA A 187 -5.24 25.47 20.82
N ARG A 188 -4.66 24.30 21.10
CA ARG A 188 -3.82 24.10 22.29
C ARG A 188 -2.54 24.93 22.29
N LEU A 189 -1.91 25.09 21.13
CA LEU A 189 -0.71 25.96 21.00
C LEU A 189 -1.02 27.41 21.32
N ARG A 190 -2.18 27.92 20.91
CA ARG A 190 -2.62 29.29 21.27
C ARG A 190 -2.83 29.47 22.77
N GLU A 191 -3.36 28.46 23.48
CA GLU A 191 -3.54 28.48 24.93
C GLU A 191 -2.20 28.58 25.68
N THR A 192 -1.13 28.07 25.09
CA THR A 192 0.24 28.13 25.64
C THR A 192 1.04 29.33 25.10
N GLY A 193 0.42 30.24 24.32
CA GLY A 193 1.08 31.44 23.77
C GLY A 193 1.92 31.20 22.53
N ASN A 194 1.86 30.00 21.94
CA ASN A 194 2.57 29.67 20.72
C ASN A 194 1.78 30.02 19.46
N LEU A 195 2.49 30.19 18.34
CA LEU A 195 1.88 30.43 17.03
C LEU A 195 1.08 29.19 16.57
N PRO A 196 -0.10 29.38 15.96
CA PRO A 196 -0.88 28.28 15.43
C PRO A 196 -0.22 27.70 14.17
N LEU A 197 -0.22 26.38 14.05
CA LEU A 197 0.20 25.68 12.85
C LEU A 197 -1.00 25.35 11.96
N GLU A 198 -0.85 25.55 10.68
CA GLU A 198 -1.84 25.19 9.66
C GLU A 198 -1.15 24.43 8.52
N ALA A 199 -1.83 23.47 7.92
CA ALA A 199 -1.26 22.74 6.80
C ALA A 199 -1.96 23.06 5.48
N ARG A 200 -1.19 23.01 4.39
CA ARG A 200 -1.69 22.97 3.03
C ARG A 200 -1.58 21.55 2.52
N VAL A 201 -2.66 21.02 1.98
CA VAL A 201 -2.70 19.65 1.48
C VAL A 201 -3.03 19.66 -0.01
N GLY A 202 -2.24 18.92 -0.79
CA GLY A 202 -2.46 18.73 -2.22
C GLY A 202 -2.63 17.26 -2.56
N VAL A 203 -3.66 16.92 -3.33
CA VAL A 203 -3.96 15.55 -3.70
C VAL A 203 -4.17 15.42 -5.20
N ASN A 204 -3.53 14.43 -5.81
CA ASN A 204 -3.72 14.08 -7.21
C ASN A 204 -3.74 12.57 -7.41
N THR A 205 -4.60 12.10 -8.31
CA THR A 205 -4.73 10.70 -8.68
C THR A 205 -4.23 10.48 -10.11
N GLY A 206 -3.45 9.44 -10.32
CA GLY A 206 -2.96 9.08 -11.64
C GLY A 206 -1.99 7.90 -11.60
N GLU A 207 -1.46 7.57 -12.76
CA GLU A 207 -0.51 6.46 -12.91
C GLU A 207 0.88 6.84 -12.42
N VAL A 208 1.53 5.89 -11.76
CA VAL A 208 2.94 5.92 -11.38
C VAL A 208 3.58 4.57 -11.66
N VAL A 209 4.89 4.55 -11.82
CA VAL A 209 5.69 3.33 -11.71
C VAL A 209 6.21 3.26 -10.28
N VAL A 210 5.74 2.28 -9.53
CA VAL A 210 6.18 2.04 -8.15
C VAL A 210 7.39 1.15 -8.19
N ARG A 211 8.55 1.66 -7.79
CA ARG A 211 9.78 0.91 -7.65
C ARG A 211 9.96 0.50 -6.19
N SER A 212 10.26 -0.77 -5.95
CA SER A 212 10.64 -1.27 -4.63
C SER A 212 12.17 -1.30 -4.52
N ILE A 213 12.71 -0.60 -3.54
CA ILE A 213 14.14 -0.62 -3.24
C ILE A 213 14.31 -1.28 -1.88
N THR A 214 14.97 -2.45 -1.85
CA THR A 214 15.27 -3.10 -0.58
C THR A 214 16.60 -2.56 -0.04
N THR A 215 16.54 -1.82 1.04
CA THR A 215 17.71 -1.31 1.74
C THR A 215 18.40 -2.43 2.53
N GLY A 216 19.69 -2.26 2.84
CA GLY A 216 20.54 -3.31 3.45
C GLY A 216 20.07 -3.83 4.83
N GLN A 217 19.02 -3.24 5.41
CA GLN A 217 18.37 -3.68 6.66
C GLN A 217 17.09 -4.51 6.43
N GLY A 218 16.80 -4.91 5.18
CA GLY A 218 15.60 -5.69 4.84
C GLY A 218 14.31 -4.88 4.80
N GLN A 219 14.37 -3.56 4.91
CA GLN A 219 13.23 -2.68 4.71
C GLN A 219 13.05 -2.42 3.22
N THR A 220 11.82 -2.56 2.74
CA THR A 220 11.47 -2.25 1.35
C THR A 220 10.84 -0.86 1.31
N GLU A 221 11.51 0.06 0.64
CA GLU A 221 11.00 1.40 0.36
C GLU A 221 10.33 1.41 -1.01
N TYR A 222 9.18 2.09 -1.09
CA TYR A 222 8.42 2.24 -2.33
C TYR A 222 8.52 3.67 -2.81
N THR A 223 9.21 3.86 -3.94
CA THR A 223 9.37 5.19 -4.55
C THR A 223 8.52 5.28 -5.80
N PRO A 224 7.54 6.19 -5.86
CA PRO A 224 6.75 6.42 -7.07
C PRO A 224 7.53 7.30 -8.05
N ILE A 225 7.55 6.88 -9.31
CA ILE A 225 8.11 7.65 -10.42
C ILE A 225 6.97 8.03 -11.36
N GLY A 226 6.79 9.33 -11.61
CA GLY A 226 5.77 9.81 -12.55
C GLY A 226 5.28 11.22 -12.27
N HIS A 227 4.52 11.76 -13.23
CA HIS A 227 3.92 13.09 -13.15
C HIS A 227 2.89 13.25 -12.02
N THR A 228 2.31 12.14 -11.56
CA THR A 228 1.23 12.12 -10.56
C THR A 228 1.66 12.74 -9.24
N ALA A 229 2.85 12.40 -8.74
CA ALA A 229 3.41 12.96 -7.51
C ALA A 229 3.72 14.45 -7.68
N ASN A 230 4.33 14.84 -8.80
CA ASN A 230 4.63 16.24 -9.08
C ASN A 230 3.37 17.10 -9.13
N LEU A 231 2.27 16.62 -9.71
CA LEU A 231 1.02 17.36 -9.76
C LEU A 231 0.38 17.48 -8.37
N ALA A 232 0.47 16.45 -7.52
CA ALA A 232 0.01 16.52 -6.14
C ALA A 232 0.78 17.57 -5.32
N SER A 233 2.10 17.66 -5.47
CA SER A 233 2.91 18.72 -4.87
C SER A 233 2.50 20.12 -5.37
N ARG A 234 2.13 20.27 -6.64
CA ARG A 234 1.60 21.52 -7.17
C ARG A 234 0.22 21.88 -6.61
N MET A 235 -0.64 20.89 -6.42
CA MET A 235 -1.93 21.09 -5.73
C MET A 235 -1.70 21.60 -4.31
N GLN A 236 -0.73 21.03 -3.59
CA GLN A 236 -0.36 21.51 -2.24
C GLN A 236 0.07 22.97 -2.27
N ALA A 237 0.92 23.38 -3.23
CA ALA A 237 1.36 24.76 -3.35
C ALA A 237 0.21 25.74 -3.69
N LEU A 238 -0.84 25.28 -4.38
CA LEU A 238 -2.02 26.07 -4.74
C LEU A 238 -3.09 26.09 -3.65
N ALA A 239 -3.03 25.17 -2.69
CA ALA A 239 -3.99 25.10 -1.61
C ALA A 239 -3.91 26.35 -0.72
N PRO A 240 -5.03 27.02 -0.41
CA PRO A 240 -5.06 28.00 0.66
C PRO A 240 -4.57 27.40 1.98
N THR A 241 -4.04 28.20 2.86
CA THR A 241 -3.61 27.76 4.19
C THR A 241 -4.79 27.15 4.94
N GLY A 242 -4.60 26.00 5.57
CA GLY A 242 -5.67 25.27 6.24
C GLY A 242 -6.64 24.52 5.31
N SER A 243 -6.35 24.47 4.00
CA SER A 243 -7.23 23.87 2.98
C SER A 243 -6.59 22.68 2.26
N ILE A 244 -7.44 21.98 1.49
CA ILE A 244 -7.08 20.81 0.69
C ILE A 244 -7.41 21.10 -0.78
N ALA A 245 -6.41 21.11 -1.66
CA ALA A 245 -6.60 21.26 -3.09
C ALA A 245 -6.42 19.95 -3.85
N ILE A 246 -7.29 19.70 -4.82
CA ILE A 246 -7.29 18.50 -5.64
C ILE A 246 -7.36 18.81 -7.12
N SER A 247 -6.82 17.91 -7.94
CA SER A 247 -6.93 17.97 -9.40
C SER A 247 -8.30 17.51 -9.90
N GLU A 248 -8.60 17.84 -11.15
CA GLU A 248 -9.79 17.33 -11.87
C GLU A 248 -9.88 15.81 -11.88
N GLN A 249 -8.73 15.12 -11.98
CA GLN A 249 -8.67 13.66 -11.99
C GLN A 249 -9.19 13.09 -10.65
N THR A 250 -8.71 13.65 -9.54
CA THR A 250 -9.17 13.25 -8.19
C THR A 250 -10.63 13.65 -7.98
N ARG A 251 -11.05 14.83 -8.46
CA ARG A 251 -12.44 15.29 -8.39
C ARG A 251 -13.41 14.26 -8.97
N LYS A 252 -13.14 13.77 -10.20
CA LYS A 252 -13.99 12.78 -10.88
C LYS A 252 -14.21 11.51 -10.07
N LEU A 253 -13.18 11.09 -9.32
CA LEU A 253 -13.23 9.88 -8.50
C LEU A 253 -13.87 10.12 -7.13
N ALA A 254 -13.76 11.34 -6.60
CA ALA A 254 -14.26 11.76 -5.29
C ALA A 254 -15.67 12.39 -5.33
N GLU A 255 -16.21 12.66 -6.54
CA GLU A 255 -17.49 13.35 -6.73
C GLU A 255 -18.64 12.67 -5.98
N GLY A 256 -19.38 13.47 -5.22
CA GLY A 256 -20.51 13.05 -4.40
C GLY A 256 -20.14 12.59 -2.99
N TYR A 257 -18.92 12.08 -2.78
CA TYR A 257 -18.42 11.71 -1.45
C TYR A 257 -17.95 12.92 -0.63
N PHE A 258 -17.48 13.96 -1.34
CA PHE A 258 -16.93 15.17 -0.75
C PHE A 258 -17.61 16.41 -1.33
N ALA A 259 -17.74 17.45 -0.51
CA ALA A 259 -18.13 18.77 -0.95
C ALA A 259 -16.92 19.46 -1.56
N LEU A 260 -17.06 19.89 -2.82
CA LEU A 260 -15.97 20.43 -3.62
C LEU A 260 -16.35 21.81 -4.13
N LYS A 261 -15.43 22.76 -3.99
CA LYS A 261 -15.56 24.15 -4.50
C LYS A 261 -14.55 24.34 -5.62
N PRO A 262 -14.96 24.75 -6.83
CA PRO A 262 -14.03 25.03 -7.91
C PRO A 262 -13.17 26.25 -7.58
N MET A 263 -11.85 26.16 -7.80
CA MET A 263 -10.89 27.23 -7.67
C MET A 263 -10.53 27.83 -9.05
N GLY A 264 -10.98 27.20 -10.13
CA GLY A 264 -10.75 27.61 -11.49
C GLY A 264 -9.53 26.96 -12.17
N PRO A 265 -9.34 27.24 -13.48
CA PRO A 265 -8.20 26.75 -14.22
C PRO A 265 -6.92 27.49 -13.81
N THR A 266 -5.89 26.73 -13.45
CA THR A 266 -4.60 27.28 -13.00
C THR A 266 -3.47 26.74 -13.86
N ARG A 267 -2.55 27.59 -14.28
CA ARG A 267 -1.33 27.17 -14.97
C ARG A 267 -0.36 26.55 -13.97
N VAL A 268 0.02 25.31 -14.22
CA VAL A 268 0.91 24.53 -13.36
C VAL A 268 2.23 24.30 -14.09
N LYS A 269 3.36 24.57 -13.44
CA LYS A 269 4.69 24.36 -14.05
C LYS A 269 4.88 22.90 -14.46
N GLY A 270 5.21 22.66 -15.75
CA GLY A 270 5.42 21.32 -16.31
C GLY A 270 4.15 20.65 -16.83
N VAL A 271 3.03 21.38 -16.93
CA VAL A 271 1.80 20.94 -17.59
C VAL A 271 1.45 21.98 -18.66
N SER A 272 1.24 21.50 -19.90
CA SER A 272 1.00 22.39 -21.05
C SER A 272 -0.31 23.15 -20.93
N ASP A 273 -1.37 22.49 -20.50
CA ASP A 273 -2.72 23.03 -20.39
C ASP A 273 -3.05 23.43 -18.95
N PRO A 274 -3.87 24.49 -18.74
CA PRO A 274 -4.37 24.84 -17.42
C PRO A 274 -5.11 23.67 -16.77
N VAL A 275 -4.81 23.39 -15.51
CA VAL A 275 -5.46 22.33 -14.72
C VAL A 275 -6.58 22.92 -13.90
N ASN A 276 -7.77 22.34 -13.97
CA ASN A 276 -8.86 22.70 -13.06
C ASN A 276 -8.55 22.20 -11.65
N VAL A 277 -8.60 23.11 -10.70
CA VAL A 277 -8.30 22.87 -9.29
C VAL A 277 -9.58 23.04 -8.46
N TYR A 278 -9.73 22.17 -7.46
CA TYR A 278 -10.89 22.19 -6.58
C TYR A 278 -10.43 22.14 -5.11
N GLU A 279 -11.11 22.89 -4.26
CA GLU A 279 -10.95 22.84 -2.82
C GLU A 279 -11.92 21.82 -2.23
N VAL A 280 -11.44 20.99 -1.32
CA VAL A 280 -12.27 20.05 -0.54
C VAL A 280 -12.74 20.78 0.71
N THR A 281 -14.04 21.10 0.77
CA THR A 281 -14.63 21.88 1.88
C THR A 281 -15.24 21.01 2.97
N GLY A 282 -15.40 19.70 2.72
CA GLY A 282 -15.95 18.77 3.70
C GLY A 282 -16.49 17.49 3.08
N LEU A 283 -17.28 16.77 3.88
CA LEU A 283 -17.94 15.54 3.43
C LEU A 283 -19.17 15.85 2.58
N GLY A 284 -19.33 15.15 1.47
CA GLY A 284 -20.53 15.19 0.64
C GLY A 284 -21.68 14.31 1.20
N PRO A 285 -22.84 14.29 0.50
CA PRO A 285 -24.00 13.53 0.93
C PRO A 285 -23.91 12.03 0.72
N LEU A 286 -23.09 11.58 -0.24
CA LEU A 286 -23.00 10.17 -0.62
C LEU A 286 -22.02 9.41 0.26
N ARG A 287 -22.37 8.17 0.63
CA ARG A 287 -21.54 7.29 1.47
C ARG A 287 -21.12 6.01 0.75
N THR A 288 -21.85 5.59 -0.27
CA THR A 288 -21.64 4.32 -0.97
C THR A 288 -21.53 4.50 -2.48
N ARG A 289 -20.83 3.56 -3.12
CA ARG A 289 -20.75 3.49 -4.60
C ARG A 289 -22.13 3.36 -5.24
N LEU A 290 -23.04 2.61 -4.60
CA LEU A 290 -24.41 2.44 -5.07
C LEU A 290 -25.18 3.77 -5.08
N GLN A 291 -25.10 4.57 -4.00
CA GLN A 291 -25.71 5.90 -3.95
C GLN A 291 -25.19 6.80 -5.08
N ARG A 292 -23.87 6.77 -5.33
CA ARG A 292 -23.27 7.53 -6.44
C ARG A 292 -23.78 7.07 -7.82
N SER A 293 -23.86 5.75 -8.03
CA SER A 293 -24.38 5.19 -9.28
C SER A 293 -25.86 5.48 -9.45
N ALA A 294 -26.66 5.42 -8.39
CA ALA A 294 -28.08 5.77 -8.42
C ALA A 294 -28.30 7.23 -8.81
N GLY A 295 -27.48 8.16 -8.34
CA GLY A 295 -27.56 9.59 -8.69
C GLY A 295 -27.24 9.87 -10.17
N ARG A 296 -26.50 8.98 -10.85
CA ARG A 296 -26.20 9.06 -12.29
C ARG A 296 -27.19 8.32 -13.16
N GLY A 297 -28.18 7.65 -12.57
CA GLY A 297 -29.11 6.75 -13.21
C GLY A 297 -28.58 5.31 -13.25
N LEU A 298 -29.34 4.40 -12.64
CA LEU A 298 -29.05 2.97 -12.69
C LEU A 298 -29.53 2.42 -14.04
N THR A 299 -28.74 1.56 -14.67
CA THR A 299 -29.18 0.79 -15.81
C THR A 299 -30.25 -0.21 -15.39
N LYS A 300 -31.18 -0.56 -16.31
CA LYS A 300 -32.18 -1.58 -16.04
C LYS A 300 -31.47 -2.90 -15.69
N PHE A 301 -31.83 -3.45 -14.53
CA PHE A 301 -31.34 -4.76 -14.12
C PHE A 301 -31.99 -5.83 -15.00
N VAL A 302 -31.18 -6.65 -15.66
CA VAL A 302 -31.64 -7.70 -16.59
C VAL A 302 -31.08 -9.05 -16.16
N GLY A 303 -31.93 -10.06 -16.15
CA GLY A 303 -31.58 -11.42 -15.75
C GLY A 303 -31.70 -11.67 -14.24
N ARG A 304 -31.35 -12.87 -13.80
CA ARG A 304 -31.33 -13.33 -12.39
C ARG A 304 -32.65 -13.11 -11.64
N ALA A 305 -33.76 -13.32 -12.36
CA ALA A 305 -35.09 -13.13 -11.76
C ALA A 305 -35.34 -14.07 -10.57
N LEU A 306 -34.84 -15.31 -10.63
CA LEU A 306 -34.99 -16.30 -9.56
C LEU A 306 -34.18 -15.92 -8.29
N GLU A 307 -32.94 -15.47 -8.47
CA GLU A 307 -32.08 -15.03 -7.36
C GLU A 307 -32.67 -13.79 -6.69
N MET A 308 -33.15 -12.84 -7.47
CA MET A 308 -33.79 -11.64 -6.92
C MET A 308 -35.09 -11.97 -6.19
N GLU A 309 -35.88 -12.91 -6.69
CA GLU A 309 -37.10 -13.38 -6.02
C GLU A 309 -36.78 -14.08 -4.69
N THR A 310 -35.70 -14.89 -4.67
CA THR A 310 -35.24 -15.52 -3.44
C THR A 310 -34.82 -14.51 -2.39
N LEU A 311 -34.08 -13.46 -2.76
CA LEU A 311 -33.70 -12.38 -1.88
C LEU A 311 -34.90 -11.60 -1.35
N LYS A 312 -35.88 -11.28 -2.20
CA LYS A 312 -37.13 -10.60 -1.80
C LYS A 312 -37.94 -11.43 -0.81
N ARG A 313 -38.07 -12.72 -1.04
CA ARG A 313 -38.77 -13.65 -0.13
C ARG A 313 -38.10 -13.73 1.23
N ALA A 314 -36.76 -13.83 1.26
CA ALA A 314 -36.00 -13.83 2.50
C ALA A 314 -36.19 -12.48 3.26
N LEU A 315 -36.21 -11.35 2.55
CA LEU A 315 -36.46 -10.04 3.13
C LEU A 315 -37.85 -9.97 3.78
N GLU A 316 -38.89 -10.46 3.12
CA GLU A 316 -40.26 -10.48 3.67
C GLU A 316 -40.36 -11.38 4.91
N GLN A 317 -39.72 -12.55 4.90
CA GLN A 317 -39.63 -13.41 6.07
C GLN A 317 -38.91 -12.73 7.24
N ALA A 318 -37.81 -12.01 6.96
CA ALA A 318 -37.13 -11.24 7.99
C ALA A 318 -38.00 -10.12 8.59
N ARG A 319 -38.82 -9.43 7.77
CA ARG A 319 -39.78 -8.40 8.21
C ARG A 319 -40.88 -8.95 9.09
N THR A 320 -41.29 -10.21 8.92
CA THR A 320 -42.27 -10.89 9.77
C THR A 320 -41.66 -11.49 11.04
N GLY A 321 -40.41 -11.18 11.36
CA GLY A 321 -39.69 -11.60 12.56
C GLY A 321 -38.93 -12.91 12.44
N HIS A 322 -38.88 -13.52 11.25
CA HIS A 322 -38.10 -14.73 11.00
C HIS A 322 -36.72 -14.34 10.45
N GLY A 323 -35.69 -14.33 11.29
CA GLY A 323 -34.32 -14.02 10.89
C GLY A 323 -33.86 -14.87 9.71
N GLN A 324 -33.27 -14.23 8.68
CA GLN A 324 -32.80 -14.86 7.46
C GLN A 324 -31.33 -14.58 7.23
N ILE A 325 -30.58 -15.57 6.75
CA ILE A 325 -29.21 -15.43 6.28
C ILE A 325 -29.17 -15.89 4.82
N VAL A 326 -28.79 -15.02 3.92
CA VAL A 326 -28.67 -15.34 2.50
C VAL A 326 -27.25 -15.06 2.03
N ALA A 327 -26.62 -16.05 1.38
CA ALA A 327 -25.27 -15.93 0.85
C ALA A 327 -25.30 -16.00 -0.69
N ALA A 328 -24.76 -14.97 -1.35
CA ALA A 328 -24.55 -14.97 -2.79
C ALA A 328 -23.15 -15.52 -3.10
N MET A 329 -23.10 -16.76 -3.62
CA MET A 329 -21.84 -17.41 -4.00
C MET A 329 -21.71 -17.42 -5.52
N ALA A 330 -20.62 -16.90 -6.03
CA ALA A 330 -20.31 -16.90 -7.46
C ALA A 330 -18.83 -16.53 -7.71
N GLU A 331 -18.33 -16.77 -8.91
CA GLU A 331 -16.99 -16.37 -9.33
C GLU A 331 -16.80 -14.84 -9.32
N PRO A 332 -15.55 -14.33 -9.23
CA PRO A 332 -15.27 -12.91 -9.39
C PRO A 332 -15.77 -12.36 -10.73
N GLY A 333 -16.27 -11.13 -10.74
CA GLY A 333 -16.71 -10.44 -11.98
C GLY A 333 -18.12 -10.75 -12.46
N VAL A 334 -18.86 -11.70 -11.88
CA VAL A 334 -20.22 -12.06 -12.31
C VAL A 334 -21.32 -11.12 -11.77
N GLY A 335 -20.96 -9.99 -11.15
CA GLY A 335 -21.93 -8.98 -10.69
C GLY A 335 -22.69 -9.39 -9.43
N LYS A 336 -22.00 -9.81 -8.38
CA LYS A 336 -22.61 -10.08 -7.06
C LYS A 336 -23.01 -8.81 -6.31
N SER A 337 -22.31 -7.71 -6.58
CA SER A 337 -22.47 -6.39 -5.93
C SER A 337 -23.35 -5.45 -6.72
#